data_336d6c061e9336c1ec1f9e27d1325ed8
#
_entry.id   336d6c061e9336c1ec1f9e27d1325ed8
#
_cell.length_a   1.000
_cell.length_b   1.000
_cell.length_c   1.000
_cell.angle_alpha   90.00
_cell.angle_beta   90.00
_cell.angle_gamma   90.00
#
_symmetry.space_group_name_H-M   'P 1'
#
loop_
_entity.id
_entity.type
_entity.pdbx_description
1 polymer ?
#
loop_
_entity_poly.entity_id
_entity_poly.type
_entity_poly.pdbx_seq_one_letter_code
_entity_poly.pdbx_strand_id
1 'polypeptide(L)'
;MKKTIRDIDWSDKTAVVRCDFNVPLVNGKISDDTRIVAALPTINYLRDNGAKVVILSHLGRPKGEPNDDFSLYPVAEMLSEKLGSHVKFIKSDVVVDDKVSEAVKNLAPSEVALLENVRYRSEETKNDPKFARELASLGDVFVQEAFGTAHRAHASTTGIADYIPAVSGFLIEKELKFLGAAIEKPERPLAAIMGGAKVKDKIPVIINLLDKIDYLVIGGGMVYTFLKAEGYSIGKSIFDEEGYELIGKIKTEAATKGVKLIVPVDVVAAKEFSNESEHGVYSVSEIPDDMMGMDIGPKSEQLYCSELEKCRTVVWNGPMGVFEMPTFASGTRAIAECLASIDATTIIGGGDSAAAVTSFGLADKMTHISTGGGASLEFLEGKDLPGIACLNDK
;
A
#
# COMPACT_ATOMS: atom_id res chain seq x y z
N MET A 1 7.02 17.72 12.22
CA MET A 1 7.27 16.27 12.42
C MET A 1 6.20 15.75 13.35
N LYS A 2 5.55 14.62 13.01
CA LYS A 2 4.45 14.06 13.81
C LYS A 2 4.97 13.42 15.10
N LYS A 3 4.18 13.52 16.19
CA LYS A 3 4.44 12.77 17.43
C LYS A 3 4.27 11.27 17.19
N THR A 4 5.05 10.47 17.90
CA THR A 4 5.05 9.02 17.87
C THR A 4 4.67 8.44 19.22
N ILE A 5 4.43 7.15 19.29
CA ILE A 5 4.19 6.45 20.57
C ILE A 5 5.35 6.58 21.57
N ARG A 6 6.57 6.96 21.12
CA ARG A 6 7.72 7.21 22.00
C ARG A 6 7.62 8.55 22.75
N ASP A 7 6.78 9.46 22.26
CA ASP A 7 6.62 10.81 22.84
C ASP A 7 5.55 10.83 23.95
N ILE A 8 5.00 9.67 24.33
CA ILE A 8 3.94 9.50 25.33
C ILE A 8 4.43 8.64 26.50
N ASP A 9 4.15 9.07 27.72
CA ASP A 9 4.22 8.21 28.90
C ASP A 9 2.95 7.33 28.94
N TRP A 10 3.12 6.03 28.83
CA TRP A 10 2.03 5.05 28.74
C TRP A 10 1.58 4.50 30.10
N SER A 11 2.23 4.89 31.19
CA SER A 11 1.83 4.48 32.55
C SER A 11 0.37 4.85 32.78
N ASP A 12 -0.44 3.87 33.18
CA ASP A 12 -1.87 4.01 33.51
C ASP A 12 -2.75 4.55 32.33
N LYS A 13 -2.26 4.51 31.09
CA LYS A 13 -3.00 4.97 29.92
C LYS A 13 -3.61 3.82 29.12
N THR A 14 -4.73 4.13 28.47
CA THR A 14 -5.36 3.27 27.46
C THR A 14 -5.06 3.83 26.07
N ALA A 15 -4.35 3.04 25.27
CA ALA A 15 -4.09 3.31 23.86
C ALA A 15 -5.23 2.78 22.99
N VAL A 16 -5.89 3.64 22.23
CA VAL A 16 -6.84 3.24 21.18
C VAL A 16 -6.08 3.16 19.86
N VAL A 17 -5.77 1.94 19.40
CA VAL A 17 -4.88 1.69 18.28
C VAL A 17 -5.68 1.34 17.03
N ARG A 18 -5.58 2.11 15.98
CA ARG A 18 -6.19 1.78 14.68
C ARG A 18 -5.22 0.99 13.83
N CYS A 19 -5.47 -0.31 13.67
CA CYS A 19 -4.70 -1.20 12.80
C CYS A 19 -5.44 -1.51 11.50
N ASP A 20 -4.72 -1.86 10.44
CA ASP A 20 -5.30 -2.37 9.20
C ASP A 20 -5.19 -3.90 9.13
N PHE A 21 -6.14 -4.58 9.74
CA PHE A 21 -6.27 -6.03 9.73
C PHE A 21 -7.26 -6.53 8.68
N ASN A 22 -7.39 -5.79 7.57
CA ASN A 22 -8.16 -6.25 6.42
C ASN A 22 -7.37 -7.35 5.67
N VAL A 23 -7.29 -8.51 6.26
CA VAL A 23 -6.56 -9.69 5.79
C VAL A 23 -7.46 -10.58 4.93
N PRO A 24 -6.90 -11.34 3.95
CA PRO A 24 -7.67 -12.29 3.17
C PRO A 24 -8.04 -13.52 4.01
N LEU A 25 -9.31 -13.93 3.91
CA LEU A 25 -9.83 -15.12 4.54
C LEU A 25 -10.14 -16.18 3.48
N VAL A 26 -9.68 -17.42 3.70
CA VAL A 26 -10.00 -18.59 2.90
C VAL A 26 -10.61 -19.64 3.84
N ASN A 27 -11.86 -19.99 3.62
CA ASN A 27 -12.61 -20.91 4.49
C ASN A 27 -12.57 -20.51 5.99
N GLY A 28 -12.72 -19.20 6.26
CA GLY A 28 -12.70 -18.64 7.63
C GLY A 28 -11.31 -18.56 8.27
N LYS A 29 -10.24 -18.93 7.56
CA LYS A 29 -8.86 -18.84 8.05
C LYS A 29 -8.08 -17.74 7.32
N ILE A 30 -7.22 -17.07 8.06
CA ILE A 30 -6.32 -16.06 7.50
C ILE A 30 -5.29 -16.75 6.61
N SER A 31 -5.22 -16.36 5.33
CA SER A 31 -4.25 -16.90 4.36
C SER A 31 -2.99 -16.05 4.23
N ASP A 32 -3.02 -14.79 4.68
CA ASP A 32 -1.87 -13.88 4.73
C ASP A 32 -1.97 -13.02 6.00
N ASP A 33 -0.98 -13.15 6.89
CA ASP A 33 -0.90 -12.46 8.17
C ASP A 33 0.04 -11.24 8.17
N THR A 34 0.56 -10.86 7.01
CA THR A 34 1.58 -9.78 6.85
C THR A 34 1.16 -8.48 7.56
N ARG A 35 -0.11 -8.08 7.45
CA ARG A 35 -0.63 -6.86 8.10
C ARG A 35 -0.70 -6.98 9.62
N ILE A 36 -0.98 -8.16 10.14
CA ILE A 36 -0.99 -8.43 11.58
C ILE A 36 0.45 -8.35 12.12
N VAL A 37 1.38 -9.03 11.45
CA VAL A 37 2.80 -9.03 11.81
C VAL A 37 3.38 -7.61 11.79
N ALA A 38 3.02 -6.80 10.82
CA ALA A 38 3.49 -5.42 10.69
C ALA A 38 3.08 -4.50 11.87
N ALA A 39 1.96 -4.79 12.55
CA ALA A 39 1.50 -4.02 13.70
C ALA A 39 2.07 -4.50 15.05
N LEU A 40 2.66 -5.70 15.11
CA LEU A 40 3.17 -6.27 16.36
C LEU A 40 4.20 -5.38 17.07
N PRO A 41 5.16 -4.73 16.39
CA PRO A 41 6.12 -3.85 17.08
C PRO A 41 5.46 -2.74 17.89
N THR A 42 4.43 -2.10 17.35
CA THR A 42 3.66 -1.05 18.05
C THR A 42 2.88 -1.62 19.22
N ILE A 43 2.18 -2.72 19.02
CA ILE A 43 1.38 -3.36 20.07
C ILE A 43 2.27 -3.82 21.24
N ASN A 44 3.41 -4.46 20.94
CA ASN A 44 4.37 -4.89 21.95
C ASN A 44 4.96 -3.69 22.70
N TYR A 45 5.37 -2.63 22.00
CA TYR A 45 5.90 -1.44 22.65
C TYR A 45 4.91 -0.84 23.65
N LEU A 46 3.63 -0.72 23.29
CA LEU A 46 2.58 -0.22 24.18
C LEU A 46 2.41 -1.11 25.41
N ARG A 47 2.36 -2.43 25.22
CA ARG A 47 2.26 -3.41 26.31
C ARG A 47 3.46 -3.36 27.25
N ASP A 48 4.66 -3.34 26.70
CA ASP A 48 5.92 -3.34 27.46
C ASP A 48 6.06 -2.06 28.30
N ASN A 49 5.39 -0.98 27.89
CA ASN A 49 5.33 0.27 28.64
C ASN A 49 4.07 0.40 29.54
N GLY A 50 3.34 -0.69 29.76
CA GLY A 50 2.25 -0.77 30.72
C GLY A 50 0.90 -0.24 30.22
N ALA A 51 0.77 0.14 28.94
CA ALA A 51 -0.50 0.60 28.40
C ALA A 51 -1.55 -0.53 28.33
N LYS A 52 -2.81 -0.18 28.59
CA LYS A 52 -3.94 -0.97 28.12
C LYS A 52 -4.10 -0.72 26.64
N VAL A 53 -4.30 -1.77 25.82
CA VAL A 53 -4.34 -1.64 24.37
C VAL A 53 -5.72 -2.04 23.84
N VAL A 54 -6.43 -1.11 23.23
CA VAL A 54 -7.73 -1.34 22.59
C VAL A 54 -7.54 -1.18 21.08
N ILE A 55 -7.66 -2.27 20.35
CA ILE A 55 -7.43 -2.29 18.91
C ILE A 55 -8.75 -2.13 18.14
N LEU A 56 -8.74 -1.22 17.19
CA LEU A 56 -9.79 -0.98 16.21
C LEU A 56 -9.30 -1.44 14.83
N SER A 57 -10.11 -2.17 14.11
CA SER A 57 -9.83 -2.50 12.72
C SER A 57 -11.11 -2.70 11.91
N HIS A 58 -10.93 -2.82 10.59
CA HIS A 58 -11.98 -3.26 9.69
C HIS A 58 -11.59 -4.55 8.99
N LEU A 59 -12.57 -5.29 8.53
CA LEU A 59 -12.42 -6.46 7.67
C LEU A 59 -13.48 -6.40 6.57
N GLY A 60 -13.07 -6.48 5.31
CA GLY A 60 -13.98 -6.48 4.17
C GLY A 60 -14.88 -5.25 4.06
N ARG A 61 -16.07 -5.48 3.52
CA ARG A 61 -17.07 -4.42 3.26
C ARG A 61 -18.48 -4.87 3.68
N PRO A 62 -18.78 -4.91 4.98
CA PRO A 62 -20.09 -5.34 5.50
C PRO A 62 -21.21 -4.32 5.25
N LYS A 63 -20.93 -3.15 4.65
CA LYS A 63 -21.88 -2.11 4.23
C LYS A 63 -22.69 -1.47 5.37
N GLY A 64 -22.14 -1.46 6.58
CA GLY A 64 -22.78 -0.83 7.75
C GLY A 64 -23.73 -1.76 8.50
N GLU A 65 -23.63 -3.07 8.27
CA GLU A 65 -24.44 -4.10 8.95
C GLU A 65 -23.54 -5.17 9.54
N PRO A 66 -23.87 -5.70 10.74
CA PRO A 66 -23.16 -6.85 11.32
C PRO A 66 -23.26 -8.07 10.41
N ASN A 67 -22.14 -8.75 10.20
CA ASN A 67 -22.06 -9.97 9.41
C ASN A 67 -20.88 -10.81 9.88
N ASP A 68 -21.12 -12.01 10.35
CA ASP A 68 -20.11 -12.90 10.91
C ASP A 68 -19.00 -13.28 9.90
N ASP A 69 -19.26 -13.23 8.57
CA ASP A 69 -18.23 -13.41 7.54
C ASP A 69 -17.13 -12.33 7.58
N PHE A 70 -17.43 -11.18 8.19
CA PHE A 70 -16.53 -10.07 8.36
C PHE A 70 -16.18 -9.80 9.83
N SER A 71 -16.42 -10.78 10.72
CA SER A 71 -16.01 -10.66 12.12
C SER A 71 -14.48 -10.66 12.27
N LEU A 72 -13.98 -9.86 13.19
CA LEU A 72 -12.57 -9.81 13.53
C LEU A 72 -12.15 -10.94 14.51
N TYR A 73 -13.04 -11.87 14.86
CA TYR A 73 -12.70 -12.97 15.75
C TYR A 73 -11.49 -13.81 15.27
N PRO A 74 -11.37 -14.21 13.97
CA PRO A 74 -10.18 -14.93 13.50
C PRO A 74 -8.89 -14.13 13.63
N VAL A 75 -9.00 -12.79 13.54
CA VAL A 75 -7.85 -11.89 13.74
C VAL A 75 -7.43 -11.88 15.22
N ALA A 76 -8.38 -11.90 16.16
CA ALA A 76 -8.07 -11.97 17.59
C ALA A 76 -7.35 -13.26 17.96
N GLU A 77 -7.74 -14.39 17.36
CA GLU A 77 -7.06 -15.69 17.56
C GLU A 77 -5.62 -15.64 17.02
N MET A 78 -5.43 -15.19 15.78
CA MET A 78 -4.10 -15.05 15.17
C MET A 78 -3.22 -14.06 15.96
N LEU A 79 -3.78 -12.94 16.37
CA LEU A 79 -3.05 -11.94 17.15
C LEU A 79 -2.64 -12.50 18.53
N SER A 80 -3.51 -13.31 19.16
CA SER A 80 -3.17 -13.99 20.44
C SER A 80 -1.99 -14.95 20.26
N GLU A 81 -1.97 -15.71 19.18
CA GLU A 81 -0.87 -16.62 18.81
C GLU A 81 0.44 -15.83 18.63
N LYS A 82 0.41 -14.78 17.80
CA LYS A 82 1.59 -13.97 17.49
C LYS A 82 2.15 -13.19 18.68
N LEU A 83 1.28 -12.73 19.59
CA LEU A 83 1.69 -12.02 20.80
C LEU A 83 2.10 -12.97 21.95
N GLY A 84 1.86 -14.28 21.81
CA GLY A 84 2.09 -15.25 22.88
C GLY A 84 1.26 -14.98 24.14
N SER A 85 0.15 -14.27 24.01
CA SER A 85 -0.74 -13.90 25.13
C SER A 85 -2.16 -13.69 24.63
N HIS A 86 -3.13 -13.92 25.52
CA HIS A 86 -4.54 -13.80 25.17
C HIS A 86 -4.92 -12.36 24.76
N VAL A 87 -5.54 -12.22 23.60
CA VAL A 87 -6.19 -10.99 23.13
C VAL A 87 -7.68 -11.12 23.39
N LYS A 88 -8.23 -10.23 24.18
CA LYS A 88 -9.65 -10.23 24.55
C LYS A 88 -10.47 -9.71 23.38
N PHE A 89 -11.15 -10.62 22.67
CA PHE A 89 -12.11 -10.21 21.64
C PHE A 89 -13.40 -9.71 22.30
N ILE A 90 -13.79 -8.45 22.00
CA ILE A 90 -15.00 -7.85 22.55
C ILE A 90 -16.03 -7.72 21.43
N LYS A 91 -16.92 -8.73 21.33
CA LYS A 91 -17.97 -8.75 20.31
C LYS A 91 -19.10 -7.78 20.67
N SER A 92 -19.43 -6.89 19.74
CA SER A 92 -20.64 -6.06 19.76
C SER A 92 -21.03 -5.67 18.33
N ASP A 93 -22.28 -5.90 17.98
CA ASP A 93 -22.82 -5.56 16.67
C ASP A 93 -22.87 -4.05 16.41
N VAL A 94 -22.81 -3.25 17.45
CA VAL A 94 -22.76 -1.77 17.39
C VAL A 94 -21.35 -1.21 17.64
N VAL A 95 -20.37 -2.09 17.79
CA VAL A 95 -18.93 -1.80 17.99
C VAL A 95 -18.65 -1.16 19.37
N VAL A 96 -19.38 -0.14 19.76
CA VAL A 96 -19.26 0.53 21.07
C VAL A 96 -20.62 0.56 21.73
N ASP A 97 -20.68 0.01 22.95
CA ASP A 97 -21.83 0.05 23.86
C ASP A 97 -21.35 0.06 25.33
N ASP A 98 -22.28 0.03 26.28
CA ASP A 98 -21.95 0.03 27.71
C ASP A 98 -21.12 -1.20 28.11
N LYS A 99 -21.39 -2.38 27.52
CA LYS A 99 -20.65 -3.62 27.80
C LYS A 99 -19.21 -3.53 27.28
N VAL A 100 -19.02 -2.98 26.09
CA VAL A 100 -17.69 -2.73 25.51
C VAL A 100 -16.93 -1.76 26.39
N SER A 101 -17.56 -0.66 26.77
CA SER A 101 -16.95 0.36 27.64
C SER A 101 -16.55 -0.18 29.02
N GLU A 102 -17.39 -1.03 29.63
CA GLU A 102 -17.07 -1.71 30.88
C GLU A 102 -15.94 -2.71 30.71
N ALA A 103 -15.95 -3.52 29.65
CA ALA A 103 -14.91 -4.49 29.36
C ALA A 103 -13.54 -3.84 29.13
N VAL A 104 -13.50 -2.68 28.47
CA VAL A 104 -12.27 -1.87 28.26
C VAL A 104 -11.77 -1.28 29.56
N LYS A 105 -12.64 -0.71 30.40
CA LYS A 105 -12.27 -0.18 31.73
C LYS A 105 -11.62 -1.25 32.62
N ASN A 106 -12.12 -2.48 32.53
CA ASN A 106 -11.67 -3.63 33.34
C ASN A 106 -10.41 -4.32 32.78
N LEU A 107 -9.79 -3.80 31.70
CA LEU A 107 -8.48 -4.29 31.25
C LEU A 107 -7.43 -3.98 32.32
N ALA A 108 -6.55 -4.94 32.55
CA ALA A 108 -5.34 -4.73 33.34
C ALA A 108 -4.24 -4.04 32.50
N PRO A 109 -3.24 -3.42 33.11
CA PRO A 109 -2.05 -2.94 32.39
C PRO A 109 -1.45 -4.03 31.51
N SER A 110 -0.99 -3.68 30.32
CA SER A 110 -0.43 -4.60 29.30
C SER A 110 -1.41 -5.60 28.67
N GLU A 111 -2.69 -5.57 29.03
CA GLU A 111 -3.70 -6.37 28.34
C GLU A 111 -4.10 -5.75 27.01
N VAL A 112 -4.46 -6.63 26.06
CA VAL A 112 -4.88 -6.27 24.71
C VAL A 112 -6.32 -6.72 24.48
N ALA A 113 -7.15 -5.80 23.98
CA ALA A 113 -8.47 -6.10 23.47
C ALA A 113 -8.56 -5.74 22.00
N LEU A 114 -9.29 -6.55 21.23
CA LEU A 114 -9.71 -6.25 19.85
C LEU A 114 -11.23 -6.10 19.83
N LEU A 115 -11.71 -4.97 19.33
CA LEU A 115 -13.14 -4.75 19.14
C LEU A 115 -13.63 -5.40 17.83
N GLU A 116 -14.94 -5.49 17.69
CA GLU A 116 -15.57 -5.95 16.46
C GLU A 116 -15.38 -4.91 15.32
N ASN A 117 -15.58 -5.36 14.10
CA ASN A 117 -15.38 -4.63 12.85
C ASN A 117 -16.06 -3.25 12.86
N VAL A 118 -15.26 -2.19 12.83
CA VAL A 118 -15.77 -0.79 12.86
C VAL A 118 -16.73 -0.48 11.70
N ARG A 119 -16.64 -1.24 10.58
CA ARG A 119 -17.53 -1.10 9.42
C ARG A 119 -18.88 -1.78 9.57
N TYR A 120 -19.19 -2.38 10.72
CA TYR A 120 -20.56 -2.76 11.07
C TYR A 120 -21.43 -1.50 11.29
N ARG A 121 -20.78 -0.36 11.46
CA ARG A 121 -21.43 0.94 11.55
C ARG A 121 -21.22 1.73 10.25
N SER A 122 -22.32 2.17 9.62
CA SER A 122 -22.26 3.00 8.41
C SER A 122 -21.63 4.37 8.68
N GLU A 123 -21.66 4.81 9.94
CA GLU A 123 -21.06 6.04 10.47
C GLU A 123 -19.54 6.05 10.35
N GLU A 124 -18.89 4.86 10.33
CA GLU A 124 -17.44 4.73 10.17
C GLU A 124 -16.98 5.42 8.88
N THR A 125 -17.54 5.04 7.74
CA THR A 125 -17.11 5.55 6.44
C THR A 125 -17.56 6.98 6.15
N LYS A 126 -18.52 7.50 6.94
CA LYS A 126 -19.01 8.87 6.85
C LYS A 126 -18.23 9.84 7.74
N ASN A 127 -17.29 9.33 8.51
CA ASN A 127 -16.58 10.11 9.55
C ASN A 127 -17.55 10.78 10.51
N ASP A 128 -18.58 10.05 10.97
CA ASP A 128 -19.62 10.61 11.83
C ASP A 128 -19.02 11.04 13.18
N PRO A 129 -19.27 12.31 13.61
CA PRO A 129 -18.66 12.83 14.84
C PRO A 129 -19.13 12.12 16.11
N LYS A 130 -20.36 11.60 16.13
CA LYS A 130 -20.88 10.88 17.30
C LYS A 130 -20.15 9.55 17.46
N PHE A 131 -20.04 8.78 16.38
CA PHE A 131 -19.32 7.51 16.40
C PHE A 131 -17.82 7.71 16.70
N ALA A 132 -17.20 8.74 16.12
CA ALA A 132 -15.80 9.09 16.43
C ALA A 132 -15.62 9.40 17.94
N ARG A 133 -16.56 10.11 18.56
CA ARG A 133 -16.54 10.38 20.01
C ARG A 133 -16.76 9.12 20.84
N GLU A 134 -17.65 8.22 20.40
CA GLU A 134 -17.85 6.91 21.05
C GLU A 134 -16.54 6.11 21.05
N LEU A 135 -15.84 6.04 19.92
CA LEU A 135 -14.52 5.39 19.84
C LEU A 135 -13.47 6.07 20.70
N ALA A 136 -13.42 7.39 20.73
CA ALA A 136 -12.48 8.17 21.53
C ALA A 136 -12.70 7.97 23.04
N SER A 137 -13.95 7.72 23.48
CA SER A 137 -14.27 7.49 24.89
C SER A 137 -13.69 6.21 25.47
N LEU A 138 -13.13 5.33 24.63
CA LEU A 138 -12.54 4.06 25.03
C LEU A 138 -11.10 4.19 25.53
N GLY A 139 -10.44 5.36 25.40
CA GLY A 139 -9.07 5.51 25.87
C GLY A 139 -8.58 6.94 25.93
N ASP A 140 -7.29 7.08 26.22
CA ASP A 140 -6.65 8.36 26.53
C ASP A 140 -5.89 8.95 25.35
N VAL A 141 -5.33 8.08 24.47
CA VAL A 141 -4.51 8.48 23.32
C VAL A 141 -4.84 7.59 22.12
N PHE A 142 -5.08 8.22 21.00
CA PHE A 142 -5.24 7.54 19.71
C PHE A 142 -3.88 7.25 19.08
N VAL A 143 -3.69 6.01 18.64
CA VAL A 143 -2.49 5.57 17.93
C VAL A 143 -2.88 5.14 16.52
N GLN A 144 -2.42 5.89 15.51
CA GLN A 144 -2.61 5.53 14.12
C GLN A 144 -1.52 4.54 13.68
N GLU A 145 -1.94 3.34 13.29
CA GLU A 145 -1.06 2.26 12.81
C GLU A 145 -1.53 1.70 11.46
N ALA A 146 -2.59 2.27 10.89
CA ALA A 146 -3.24 1.78 9.68
C ALA A 146 -2.89 2.64 8.46
N PHE A 147 -1.65 2.55 7.95
CA PHE A 147 -1.22 3.34 6.79
C PHE A 147 -2.08 3.04 5.55
N GLY A 148 -2.46 1.78 5.30
CA GLY A 148 -3.30 1.40 4.18
C GLY A 148 -4.67 2.09 4.12
N THR A 149 -5.15 2.64 5.22
CA THR A 149 -6.42 3.40 5.30
C THR A 149 -6.22 4.90 5.55
N ALA A 150 -4.99 5.37 5.68
CA ALA A 150 -4.69 6.76 6.05
C ALA A 150 -5.18 7.80 5.02
N HIS A 151 -5.40 7.39 3.77
CA HIS A 151 -5.97 8.22 2.71
C HIS A 151 -7.48 8.48 2.85
N ARG A 152 -8.15 7.86 3.83
CA ARG A 152 -9.60 7.96 4.02
C ARG A 152 -9.92 8.70 5.32
N ALA A 153 -10.75 9.72 5.23
CA ALA A 153 -11.31 10.38 6.40
C ALA A 153 -12.48 9.55 6.94
N HIS A 154 -12.19 8.56 7.79
CA HIS A 154 -13.18 7.74 8.49
C HIS A 154 -13.18 8.05 10.00
N ALA A 155 -14.25 7.68 10.72
CA ALA A 155 -14.37 7.94 12.14
C ALA A 155 -13.20 7.36 12.95
N SER A 156 -12.80 6.09 12.68
CA SER A 156 -11.72 5.41 13.37
C SER A 156 -10.31 5.77 12.88
N THR A 157 -10.16 6.42 11.72
CA THR A 157 -8.86 6.79 11.16
C THR A 157 -8.50 8.26 11.32
N THR A 158 -9.51 9.12 11.43
CA THR A 158 -9.35 10.58 11.44
C THR A 158 -10.20 11.22 12.53
N GLY A 159 -11.52 10.97 12.54
CA GLY A 159 -12.45 11.67 13.43
C GLY A 159 -12.17 11.49 14.91
N ILE A 160 -11.65 10.34 15.32
CA ILE A 160 -11.24 10.06 16.71
C ILE A 160 -10.19 11.07 17.23
N ALA A 161 -9.32 11.58 16.35
CA ALA A 161 -8.29 12.55 16.69
C ALA A 161 -8.84 13.95 17.06
N ASP A 162 -10.11 14.23 16.77
CA ASP A 162 -10.75 15.48 17.19
C ASP A 162 -11.08 15.51 18.69
N TYR A 163 -11.03 14.36 19.37
CA TYR A 163 -11.48 14.20 20.75
C TYR A 163 -10.40 13.82 21.74
N ILE A 164 -9.35 13.13 21.29
CA ILE A 164 -8.21 12.70 22.13
C ILE A 164 -6.88 12.94 21.40
N PRO A 165 -5.76 13.11 22.13
CA PRO A 165 -4.44 13.24 21.51
C PRO A 165 -4.15 12.09 20.55
N ALA A 166 -3.54 12.39 19.39
CA ALA A 166 -3.30 11.44 18.33
C ALA A 166 -1.80 11.37 17.96
N VAL A 167 -1.25 10.16 17.92
CA VAL A 167 0.17 9.92 17.62
C VAL A 167 0.33 8.80 16.59
N SER A 168 1.47 8.71 15.93
CA SER A 168 1.80 7.62 15.04
C SER A 168 2.34 6.41 15.80
N GLY A 169 1.96 5.20 15.37
CA GLY A 169 2.69 3.99 15.69
C GLY A 169 3.91 3.81 14.80
N PHE A 170 4.64 2.72 14.98
CA PHE A 170 5.90 2.45 14.28
C PHE A 170 5.73 2.18 12.80
N LEU A 171 4.60 1.57 12.38
CA LEU A 171 4.32 1.35 10.97
C LEU A 171 4.17 2.68 10.23
N ILE A 172 3.36 3.59 10.77
CA ILE A 172 3.21 4.95 10.21
C ILE A 172 4.54 5.70 10.19
N GLU A 173 5.31 5.64 11.30
CA GLU A 173 6.63 6.28 11.37
C GLU A 173 7.56 5.73 10.27
N LYS A 174 7.57 4.42 10.07
CA LYS A 174 8.38 3.74 9.05
C LYS A 174 7.97 4.17 7.64
N GLU A 175 6.66 4.17 7.34
CA GLU A 175 6.14 4.58 6.04
C GLU A 175 6.48 6.04 5.72
N LEU A 176 6.25 6.95 6.68
CA LEU A 176 6.60 8.37 6.51
C LEU A 176 8.11 8.58 6.35
N LYS A 177 8.94 7.80 7.05
CA LYS A 177 10.39 7.87 6.91
C LYS A 177 10.84 7.47 5.51
N PHE A 178 10.38 6.33 4.98
CA PHE A 178 10.86 5.81 3.70
C PHE A 178 10.22 6.55 2.52
N LEU A 179 8.89 6.66 2.47
CA LEU A 179 8.21 7.36 1.38
C LEU A 179 8.50 8.87 1.39
N GLY A 180 8.50 9.49 2.58
CA GLY A 180 8.82 10.93 2.72
C GLY A 180 10.26 11.24 2.31
N ALA A 181 11.24 10.47 2.81
CA ALA A 181 12.64 10.67 2.46
C ALA A 181 12.89 10.49 0.95
N ALA A 182 12.24 9.48 0.33
CA ALA A 182 12.37 9.23 -1.10
C ALA A 182 11.84 10.36 -1.98
N ILE A 183 10.88 11.16 -1.47
CA ILE A 183 10.26 12.23 -2.25
C ILE A 183 10.85 13.61 -1.91
N GLU A 184 11.12 13.85 -0.62
CA GLU A 184 11.57 15.18 -0.15
C GLU A 184 13.07 15.37 -0.28
N LYS A 185 13.86 14.33 0.02
CA LYS A 185 15.34 14.37 0.04
C LYS A 185 15.94 13.04 -0.44
N PRO A 186 15.68 12.61 -1.68
CA PRO A 186 16.22 11.36 -2.19
C PRO A 186 17.74 11.44 -2.39
N GLU A 187 18.42 10.32 -2.22
CA GLU A 187 19.72 10.13 -2.83
C GLU A 187 19.55 10.00 -4.33
N ARG A 188 20.21 10.87 -5.09
CA ARG A 188 20.08 10.92 -6.55
C ARG A 188 21.15 10.07 -7.25
N PRO A 189 20.84 9.53 -8.44
CA PRO A 189 19.61 9.69 -9.22
C PRO A 189 18.41 8.93 -8.62
N LEU A 190 17.21 9.52 -8.70
CA LEU A 190 15.94 8.92 -8.30
C LEU A 190 15.19 8.39 -9.52
N ALA A 191 14.84 7.12 -9.51
CA ALA A 191 13.95 6.52 -10.49
C ALA A 191 12.55 6.26 -9.94
N ALA A 192 11.54 6.49 -10.76
CA ALA A 192 10.19 5.98 -10.55
C ALA A 192 9.87 4.93 -11.62
N ILE A 193 9.49 3.74 -11.17
CA ILE A 193 9.00 2.65 -12.03
C ILE A 193 7.49 2.61 -11.88
N MET A 194 6.78 2.82 -12.97
CA MET A 194 5.32 2.84 -13.01
C MET A 194 4.81 1.75 -13.94
N GLY A 195 4.11 0.77 -13.37
CA GLY A 195 3.46 -0.31 -14.07
C GLY A 195 1.96 -0.36 -13.81
N GLY A 196 1.31 -1.41 -14.31
CA GLY A 196 -0.13 -1.62 -14.17
C GLY A 196 -0.88 -1.44 -15.48
N ALA A 197 -2.22 -1.61 -15.44
CA ALA A 197 -3.03 -1.72 -16.64
C ALA A 197 -3.35 -0.38 -17.31
N LYS A 198 -3.61 0.68 -16.53
CA LYS A 198 -4.15 1.95 -17.03
C LYS A 198 -3.26 3.13 -16.68
N VAL A 199 -2.98 3.96 -17.69
CA VAL A 199 -2.22 5.21 -17.54
C VAL A 199 -2.99 6.21 -16.69
N LYS A 200 -4.30 6.37 -16.93
CA LYS A 200 -5.17 7.33 -16.25
C LYS A 200 -5.03 7.27 -14.73
N ASP A 201 -4.99 6.07 -14.18
CA ASP A 201 -4.90 5.86 -12.72
C ASP A 201 -3.55 6.28 -12.13
N LYS A 202 -2.52 6.41 -12.96
CA LYS A 202 -1.14 6.77 -12.56
C LYS A 202 -0.75 8.21 -12.90
N ILE A 203 -1.53 8.91 -13.72
CA ILE A 203 -1.19 10.27 -14.17
C ILE A 203 -0.92 11.23 -13.02
N PRO A 204 -1.77 11.31 -11.96
CA PRO A 204 -1.51 12.24 -10.86
C PRO A 204 -0.17 11.96 -10.17
N VAL A 205 0.16 10.68 -9.97
CA VAL A 205 1.45 10.25 -9.40
C VAL A 205 2.60 10.65 -10.32
N ILE A 206 2.50 10.33 -11.62
CA ILE A 206 3.56 10.62 -12.60
C ILE A 206 3.83 12.12 -12.63
N ILE A 207 2.80 12.97 -12.77
CA ILE A 207 2.95 14.42 -12.86
C ILE A 207 3.62 14.98 -11.59
N ASN A 208 3.19 14.54 -10.40
CA ASN A 208 3.80 15.01 -9.16
C ASN A 208 5.26 14.57 -9.01
N LEU A 209 5.58 13.36 -9.49
CA LEU A 209 6.94 12.84 -9.42
C LEU A 209 7.89 13.48 -10.45
N LEU A 210 7.40 13.97 -11.62
CA LEU A 210 8.27 14.57 -12.65
C LEU A 210 9.13 15.75 -12.14
N ASP A 211 8.71 16.45 -11.08
CA ASP A 211 9.53 17.50 -10.45
C ASP A 211 10.64 16.95 -9.55
N LYS A 212 10.63 15.66 -9.26
CA LYS A 212 11.44 15.05 -8.20
C LYS A 212 12.39 13.97 -8.71
N ILE A 213 12.06 13.32 -9.82
CA ILE A 213 12.77 12.16 -10.36
C ILE A 213 13.75 12.52 -11.48
N ASP A 214 14.71 11.64 -11.71
CA ASP A 214 15.66 11.72 -12.82
C ASP A 214 15.29 10.72 -13.94
N TYR A 215 14.64 9.61 -13.56
CA TYR A 215 14.22 8.55 -14.47
C TYR A 215 12.75 8.18 -14.24
N LEU A 216 12.00 8.05 -15.34
CA LEU A 216 10.65 7.50 -15.34
C LEU A 216 10.62 6.23 -16.21
N VAL A 217 10.43 5.08 -15.61
CA VAL A 217 10.36 3.78 -16.28
C VAL A 217 8.90 3.34 -16.36
N ILE A 218 8.43 3.05 -17.57
CA ILE A 218 7.04 2.64 -17.82
C ILE A 218 6.98 1.15 -18.10
N GLY A 219 6.10 0.43 -17.38
CA GLY A 219 5.87 -1.01 -17.53
C GLY A 219 4.39 -1.39 -17.53
N GLY A 220 4.11 -2.69 -17.60
CA GLY A 220 2.76 -3.22 -17.55
C GLY A 220 1.89 -2.83 -18.77
N GLY A 221 0.59 -3.00 -18.64
CA GLY A 221 -0.36 -2.72 -19.73
C GLY A 221 -0.39 -1.26 -20.18
N MET A 222 -0.01 -0.32 -19.29
CA MET A 222 0.05 1.10 -19.66
C MET A 222 1.08 1.40 -20.76
N VAL A 223 2.08 0.55 -20.96
CA VAL A 223 3.07 0.63 -22.06
C VAL A 223 2.38 0.81 -23.41
N TYR A 224 1.32 0.06 -23.67
CA TYR A 224 0.67 0.04 -24.99
C TYR A 224 -0.01 1.37 -25.34
N THR A 225 -0.46 2.12 -24.32
CA THR A 225 -0.95 3.48 -24.53
C THR A 225 0.18 4.43 -24.91
N PHE A 226 1.37 4.30 -24.32
CA PHE A 226 2.56 5.07 -24.72
C PHE A 226 3.02 4.70 -26.13
N LEU A 227 3.08 3.41 -26.47
CA LEU A 227 3.48 2.95 -27.81
C LEU A 227 2.50 3.44 -28.88
N LYS A 228 1.19 3.40 -28.61
CA LYS A 228 0.17 3.94 -29.51
C LYS A 228 0.35 5.44 -29.77
N ALA A 229 0.72 6.20 -28.72
CA ALA A 229 1.01 7.63 -28.84
C ALA A 229 2.31 7.92 -29.65
N GLU A 230 3.18 6.93 -29.81
CA GLU A 230 4.35 6.98 -30.68
C GLU A 230 4.06 6.52 -32.12
N GLY A 231 2.82 6.09 -32.39
CA GLY A 231 2.38 5.67 -33.72
C GLY A 231 2.55 4.18 -34.00
N TYR A 232 2.94 3.36 -33.03
CA TYR A 232 3.06 1.91 -33.21
C TYR A 232 1.69 1.20 -33.21
N SER A 233 1.58 0.09 -33.95
CA SER A 233 0.49 -0.87 -33.75
C SER A 233 0.69 -1.59 -32.43
N ILE A 234 -0.40 -1.78 -31.69
CA ILE A 234 -0.38 -2.46 -30.38
C ILE A 234 -1.18 -3.79 -30.40
N GLY A 235 -1.63 -4.22 -31.61
CA GLY A 235 -2.46 -5.41 -31.76
C GLY A 235 -3.72 -5.34 -30.91
N LYS A 236 -4.01 -6.44 -30.19
CA LYS A 236 -5.13 -6.55 -29.23
C LYS A 236 -4.76 -6.13 -27.81
N SER A 237 -3.61 -5.48 -27.61
CA SER A 237 -3.15 -5.06 -26.28
C SER A 237 -4.13 -4.08 -25.64
N ILE A 238 -4.12 -4.04 -24.30
CA ILE A 238 -4.94 -3.09 -23.55
C ILE A 238 -4.61 -1.65 -23.97
N PHE A 239 -5.65 -0.83 -24.15
CA PHE A 239 -5.53 0.56 -24.51
C PHE A 239 -6.38 1.43 -23.57
N ASP A 240 -5.77 2.48 -23.04
CA ASP A 240 -6.44 3.46 -22.19
C ASP A 240 -6.69 4.75 -22.99
N GLU A 241 -7.90 4.88 -23.57
CA GLU A 241 -8.29 6.01 -24.40
C GLU A 241 -8.24 7.35 -23.64
N GLU A 242 -8.67 7.37 -22.37
CA GLU A 242 -8.63 8.58 -21.55
C GLU A 242 -7.18 8.96 -21.18
N GLY A 243 -6.33 7.96 -20.89
CA GLY A 243 -4.92 8.18 -20.63
C GLY A 243 -4.12 8.62 -21.87
N TYR A 244 -4.54 8.20 -23.06
CA TYR A 244 -3.89 8.52 -24.34
C TYR A 244 -3.73 10.02 -24.57
N GLU A 245 -4.79 10.79 -24.33
CA GLU A 245 -4.80 12.25 -24.49
C GLU A 245 -3.73 12.96 -23.64
N LEU A 246 -3.27 12.32 -22.57
CA LEU A 246 -2.34 12.89 -21.59
C LEU A 246 -0.88 12.47 -21.80
N ILE A 247 -0.62 11.48 -22.67
CA ILE A 247 0.76 11.00 -22.95
C ILE A 247 1.63 12.13 -23.51
N GLY A 248 1.11 12.91 -24.44
CA GLY A 248 1.84 14.06 -25.01
C GLY A 248 2.28 15.06 -23.96
N LYS A 249 1.41 15.34 -22.97
CA LYS A 249 1.74 16.21 -21.84
C LYS A 249 2.84 15.61 -20.97
N ILE A 250 2.74 14.34 -20.59
CA ILE A 250 3.76 13.64 -19.78
C ILE A 250 5.12 13.69 -20.49
N LYS A 251 5.18 13.37 -21.78
CA LYS A 251 6.44 13.39 -22.56
C LYS A 251 7.06 14.80 -22.61
N THR A 252 6.23 15.81 -22.85
CA THR A 252 6.68 17.21 -22.91
C THR A 252 7.19 17.69 -21.55
N GLU A 253 6.46 17.41 -20.49
CA GLU A 253 6.88 17.77 -19.13
C GLU A 253 8.15 17.04 -18.69
N ALA A 254 8.26 15.73 -18.96
CA ALA A 254 9.46 14.96 -18.68
C ALA A 254 10.68 15.56 -19.41
N ALA A 255 10.57 15.85 -20.70
CA ALA A 255 11.63 16.47 -21.47
C ALA A 255 12.02 17.86 -20.92
N THR A 256 11.03 18.71 -20.59
CA THR A 256 11.26 20.05 -20.04
C THR A 256 11.99 20.01 -18.68
N LYS A 257 11.69 19.00 -17.87
CA LYS A 257 12.28 18.82 -16.54
C LYS A 257 13.58 17.98 -16.57
N GLY A 258 14.01 17.54 -17.76
CA GLY A 258 15.23 16.72 -17.91
C GLY A 258 15.08 15.29 -17.39
N VAL A 259 13.84 14.80 -17.22
CA VAL A 259 13.54 13.44 -16.78
C VAL A 259 13.70 12.48 -17.94
N LYS A 260 14.49 11.44 -17.77
CA LYS A 260 14.66 10.39 -18.77
C LYS A 260 13.46 9.44 -18.75
N LEU A 261 12.58 9.57 -19.73
CA LEU A 261 11.46 8.64 -19.92
C LEU A 261 11.96 7.38 -20.65
N ILE A 262 11.70 6.21 -20.07
CA ILE A 262 12.12 4.90 -20.57
C ILE A 262 10.87 4.04 -20.79
N VAL A 263 10.67 3.63 -22.03
CA VAL A 263 9.63 2.69 -22.45
C VAL A 263 10.27 1.43 -23.03
N PRO A 264 9.59 0.28 -23.08
CA PRO A 264 10.18 -0.93 -23.59
C PRO A 264 10.49 -0.83 -25.10
N VAL A 265 11.47 -1.62 -25.53
CA VAL A 265 11.87 -1.76 -26.94
C VAL A 265 11.39 -3.07 -27.55
N ASP A 266 11.03 -4.03 -26.72
CA ASP A 266 10.39 -5.30 -27.08
C ASP A 266 9.40 -5.74 -25.99
N VAL A 267 8.49 -6.60 -26.38
CA VAL A 267 7.43 -7.14 -25.51
C VAL A 267 7.25 -8.63 -25.74
N VAL A 268 6.73 -9.33 -24.74
CA VAL A 268 6.15 -10.66 -24.89
C VAL A 268 4.68 -10.49 -25.20
N ALA A 269 4.23 -10.96 -26.37
CA ALA A 269 2.83 -10.89 -26.75
C ALA A 269 2.25 -12.29 -26.97
N ALA A 270 0.95 -12.45 -26.68
CA ALA A 270 0.22 -13.71 -26.75
C ALA A 270 -1.10 -13.55 -27.49
N LYS A 271 -1.62 -14.65 -28.05
CA LYS A 271 -2.91 -14.65 -28.76
C LYS A 271 -4.11 -14.50 -27.83
N GLU A 272 -4.00 -15.06 -26.62
CA GLU A 272 -5.07 -15.09 -25.63
C GLU A 272 -4.53 -14.73 -24.23
N PHE A 273 -5.38 -14.22 -23.35
CA PHE A 273 -5.05 -13.96 -21.96
C PHE A 273 -5.07 -15.28 -21.15
N SER A 274 -4.04 -16.12 -21.37
CA SER A 274 -3.87 -17.42 -20.76
C SER A 274 -2.40 -17.79 -20.66
N ASN A 275 -2.00 -18.42 -19.53
CA ASN A 275 -0.63 -18.88 -19.32
C ASN A 275 -0.12 -19.83 -20.42
N GLU A 276 -1.01 -20.62 -21.01
CA GLU A 276 -0.71 -21.64 -22.02
C GLU A 276 -0.86 -21.10 -23.45
N SER A 277 -1.13 -19.80 -23.63
CA SER A 277 -1.34 -19.20 -24.94
C SER A 277 -0.08 -19.27 -25.81
N GLU A 278 -0.27 -19.43 -27.14
CA GLU A 278 0.78 -19.18 -28.12
C GLU A 278 1.30 -17.76 -27.94
N HIS A 279 2.59 -17.59 -27.77
CA HIS A 279 3.24 -16.32 -27.48
C HIS A 279 4.62 -16.22 -28.17
N GLY A 280 5.12 -15.00 -28.23
CA GLY A 280 6.46 -14.71 -28.77
C GLY A 280 6.99 -13.37 -28.31
N VAL A 281 8.28 -13.14 -28.55
CA VAL A 281 8.97 -11.87 -28.31
C VAL A 281 8.97 -11.05 -29.58
N TYR A 282 8.46 -9.82 -29.50
CA TYR A 282 8.34 -8.92 -30.63
C TYR A 282 8.96 -7.55 -30.32
N SER A 283 9.62 -6.94 -31.34
CA SER A 283 9.91 -5.52 -31.27
C SER A 283 8.61 -4.72 -31.07
N VAL A 284 8.66 -3.61 -30.34
CA VAL A 284 7.48 -2.74 -30.17
C VAL A 284 6.90 -2.22 -31.49
N SER A 285 7.70 -2.22 -32.58
CA SER A 285 7.28 -1.86 -33.94
C SER A 285 6.65 -3.01 -34.73
N GLU A 286 6.67 -4.24 -34.22
CA GLU A 286 6.30 -5.46 -34.94
C GLU A 286 5.31 -6.35 -34.17
N ILE A 287 4.54 -5.77 -33.24
CA ILE A 287 3.51 -6.51 -32.51
C ILE A 287 2.42 -6.96 -33.48
N PRO A 288 2.15 -8.28 -33.60
CA PRO A 288 1.12 -8.78 -34.52
C PRO A 288 -0.28 -8.27 -34.14
N ASP A 289 -1.10 -7.99 -35.15
CA ASP A 289 -2.46 -7.45 -34.98
C ASP A 289 -3.40 -8.39 -34.21
N ASP A 290 -3.12 -9.70 -34.24
CA ASP A 290 -3.91 -10.73 -33.57
C ASP A 290 -3.41 -11.07 -32.16
N MET A 291 -2.32 -10.43 -31.69
CA MET A 291 -1.73 -10.65 -30.37
C MET A 291 -1.91 -9.46 -29.43
N MET A 292 -1.89 -9.76 -28.14
CA MET A 292 -1.89 -8.79 -27.03
C MET A 292 -0.60 -8.87 -26.24
N GLY A 293 -0.06 -7.74 -25.84
CA GLY A 293 1.11 -7.71 -24.99
C GLY A 293 0.82 -8.13 -23.55
N MET A 294 1.67 -8.99 -23.02
CA MET A 294 1.52 -9.63 -21.69
C MET A 294 2.65 -9.26 -20.73
N ASP A 295 3.87 -8.99 -21.25
CA ASP A 295 5.04 -8.62 -20.44
C ASP A 295 6.02 -7.78 -21.28
N ILE A 296 7.01 -7.17 -20.64
CA ILE A 296 8.16 -6.60 -21.34
C ILE A 296 9.06 -7.72 -21.88
N GLY A 297 9.79 -7.46 -22.96
CA GLY A 297 10.70 -8.43 -23.54
C GLY A 297 12.12 -8.37 -22.94
N PRO A 298 12.98 -9.36 -23.27
CA PRO A 298 14.32 -9.50 -22.66
C PRO A 298 15.27 -8.34 -22.96
N LYS A 299 15.15 -7.66 -24.09
CA LYS A 299 15.93 -6.44 -24.37
C LYS A 299 15.48 -5.27 -23.51
N SER A 300 14.19 -5.19 -23.23
CA SER A 300 13.62 -4.18 -22.32
C SER A 300 14.03 -4.44 -20.88
N GLU A 301 14.06 -5.71 -20.44
CA GLU A 301 14.60 -6.11 -19.12
C GLU A 301 16.05 -5.60 -18.94
N GLN A 302 16.92 -5.87 -19.93
CA GLN A 302 18.30 -5.41 -19.91
C GLN A 302 18.44 -3.89 -19.93
N LEU A 303 17.65 -3.21 -20.77
CA LEU A 303 17.63 -1.76 -20.85
C LEU A 303 17.24 -1.15 -19.50
N TYR A 304 16.16 -1.62 -18.89
CA TYR A 304 15.66 -1.10 -17.62
C TYR A 304 16.67 -1.32 -16.50
N CYS A 305 17.22 -2.53 -16.36
CA CYS A 305 18.23 -2.82 -15.36
C CYS A 305 19.48 -1.94 -15.53
N SER A 306 19.98 -1.76 -16.76
CA SER A 306 21.16 -0.92 -17.04
C SER A 306 20.97 0.55 -16.68
N GLU A 307 19.73 1.05 -16.70
CA GLU A 307 19.40 2.42 -16.28
C GLU A 307 19.18 2.50 -14.77
N LEU A 308 18.55 1.48 -14.18
CA LEU A 308 18.29 1.43 -12.74
C LEU A 308 19.56 1.24 -11.90
N GLU A 309 20.58 0.56 -12.42
CA GLU A 309 21.90 0.41 -11.80
C GLU A 309 22.61 1.76 -11.53
N LYS A 310 22.23 2.81 -12.28
CA LYS A 310 22.76 4.17 -12.10
C LYS A 310 22.09 4.92 -10.95
N CYS A 311 20.95 4.42 -10.46
CA CYS A 311 20.12 5.09 -9.48
C CYS A 311 20.56 4.80 -8.04
N ARG A 312 20.27 5.74 -7.12
CA ARG A 312 20.50 5.59 -5.69
C ARG A 312 19.20 5.49 -4.89
N THR A 313 18.11 5.89 -5.48
CA THR A 313 16.76 5.69 -4.94
C THR A 313 15.85 5.21 -6.05
N VAL A 314 15.06 4.19 -5.79
CA VAL A 314 14.05 3.67 -6.72
C VAL A 314 12.72 3.49 -6.01
N VAL A 315 11.67 4.09 -6.56
CA VAL A 315 10.29 3.88 -6.14
C VAL A 315 9.58 3.08 -7.23
N TRP A 316 9.05 1.91 -6.88
CA TRP A 316 8.38 1.03 -7.83
C TRP A 316 6.92 0.81 -7.47
N ASN A 317 6.01 1.08 -8.42
CA ASN A 317 4.58 0.88 -8.27
C ASN A 317 3.94 0.27 -9.51
N GLY A 318 3.49 -0.96 -9.43
CA GLY A 318 2.86 -1.74 -10.49
C GLY A 318 3.81 -2.67 -11.23
N PRO A 319 3.38 -3.92 -11.54
CA PRO A 319 4.20 -4.92 -12.22
C PRO A 319 4.49 -4.56 -13.68
N MET A 320 5.49 -5.22 -14.26
CA MET A 320 5.93 -5.02 -15.65
C MET A 320 5.11 -5.83 -16.66
N GLY A 321 4.49 -6.91 -16.20
CA GLY A 321 3.67 -7.82 -16.99
C GLY A 321 2.64 -8.54 -16.11
N VAL A 322 1.99 -9.56 -16.67
CA VAL A 322 0.99 -10.39 -15.98
C VAL A 322 1.72 -11.43 -15.14
N PHE A 323 2.34 -10.99 -14.06
CA PHE A 323 3.25 -11.81 -13.22
C PHE A 323 2.56 -13.00 -12.53
N GLU A 324 1.23 -12.98 -12.41
CA GLU A 324 0.42 -14.10 -11.89
C GLU A 324 0.47 -15.33 -12.80
N MET A 325 0.83 -15.13 -14.07
CA MET A 325 1.06 -16.18 -15.06
C MET A 325 2.56 -16.40 -15.21
N PRO A 326 3.11 -17.57 -14.81
CA PRO A 326 4.56 -17.82 -14.86
C PRO A 326 5.21 -17.55 -16.21
N THR A 327 4.50 -17.78 -17.31
CA THR A 327 4.94 -17.51 -18.69
C THR A 327 5.21 -16.01 -18.95
N PHE A 328 4.52 -15.11 -18.25
CA PHE A 328 4.57 -13.66 -18.43
C PHE A 328 5.05 -12.92 -17.17
N ALA A 329 5.82 -13.60 -16.33
CA ALA A 329 6.35 -13.07 -15.08
C ALA A 329 7.80 -12.59 -15.20
N SER A 330 8.47 -12.83 -16.34
CA SER A 330 9.91 -12.60 -16.50
C SER A 330 10.28 -11.13 -16.28
N GLY A 331 9.58 -10.21 -16.91
CA GLY A 331 9.86 -8.78 -16.80
C GLY A 331 9.74 -8.27 -15.37
N THR A 332 8.67 -8.67 -14.67
CA THR A 332 8.48 -8.28 -13.27
C THR A 332 9.57 -8.89 -12.36
N ARG A 333 9.94 -10.15 -12.60
CA ARG A 333 11.02 -10.83 -11.88
C ARG A 333 12.38 -10.19 -12.15
N ALA A 334 12.71 -9.89 -13.40
CA ALA A 334 13.99 -9.28 -13.77
C ALA A 334 14.19 -7.92 -13.08
N ILE A 335 13.13 -7.10 -13.01
CA ILE A 335 13.18 -5.82 -12.29
C ILE A 335 13.34 -6.05 -10.78
N ALA A 336 12.62 -7.02 -10.19
CA ALA A 336 12.76 -7.34 -8.77
C ALA A 336 14.18 -7.81 -8.43
N GLU A 337 14.78 -8.68 -9.25
CA GLU A 337 16.16 -9.18 -9.08
C GLU A 337 17.19 -8.07 -9.27
N CYS A 338 16.98 -7.20 -10.25
CA CYS A 338 17.81 -6.01 -10.44
C CYS A 338 17.79 -5.14 -9.18
N LEU A 339 16.61 -4.76 -8.67
CA LEU A 339 16.48 -3.95 -7.47
C LEU A 339 17.05 -4.61 -6.21
N ALA A 340 17.01 -5.94 -6.14
CA ALA A 340 17.60 -6.72 -5.06
C ALA A 340 19.16 -6.73 -5.08
N SER A 341 19.77 -6.38 -6.21
CA SER A 341 21.23 -6.45 -6.43
C SER A 341 21.92 -5.10 -6.43
N ILE A 342 21.20 -4.00 -6.69
CA ILE A 342 21.80 -2.66 -6.78
C ILE A 342 22.01 -2.01 -5.40
N ASP A 343 23.01 -1.14 -5.31
CA ASP A 343 23.27 -0.32 -4.13
C ASP A 343 22.40 0.94 -4.16
N ALA A 344 21.11 0.76 -3.84
CA ALA A 344 20.11 1.82 -3.85
C ALA A 344 19.05 1.63 -2.75
N THR A 345 18.42 2.72 -2.32
CA THR A 345 17.20 2.67 -1.52
C THR A 345 16.04 2.24 -2.42
N THR A 346 15.51 1.03 -2.21
CA THR A 346 14.42 0.46 -3.01
C THR A 346 13.12 0.46 -2.23
N ILE A 347 12.10 1.14 -2.75
CA ILE A 347 10.79 1.28 -2.12
C ILE A 347 9.74 0.71 -3.05
N ILE A 348 9.06 -0.32 -2.59
CA ILE A 348 8.02 -1.02 -3.34
C ILE A 348 6.66 -0.53 -2.83
N GLY A 349 5.88 0.07 -3.71
CA GLY A 349 4.53 0.53 -3.45
C GLY A 349 3.51 -0.24 -4.29
N GLY A 350 2.26 -0.32 -3.79
CA GLY A 350 1.19 -1.04 -4.47
C GLY A 350 1.13 -2.53 -4.12
N GLY A 351 -0.09 -3.05 -4.01
CA GLY A 351 -0.33 -4.43 -3.59
C GLY A 351 0.28 -5.45 -4.54
N ASP A 352 0.12 -5.24 -5.86
CA ASP A 352 0.58 -6.20 -6.88
C ASP A 352 2.11 -6.28 -6.93
N SER A 353 2.81 -5.14 -6.85
CA SER A 353 4.28 -5.13 -6.81
C SER A 353 4.81 -5.79 -5.54
N ALA A 354 4.20 -5.53 -4.39
CA ALA A 354 4.55 -6.16 -3.12
C ALA A 354 4.32 -7.68 -3.17
N ALA A 355 3.18 -8.11 -3.73
CA ALA A 355 2.85 -9.52 -3.91
C ALA A 355 3.85 -10.22 -4.86
N ALA A 356 4.21 -9.57 -5.97
CA ALA A 356 5.19 -10.10 -6.92
C ALA A 356 6.56 -10.30 -6.25
N VAL A 357 7.10 -9.26 -5.61
CA VAL A 357 8.40 -9.31 -4.93
C VAL A 357 8.42 -10.39 -3.84
N THR A 358 7.33 -10.51 -3.08
CA THR A 358 7.17 -11.55 -2.04
C THR A 358 7.13 -12.95 -2.65
N SER A 359 6.36 -13.16 -3.73
CA SER A 359 6.25 -14.46 -4.40
C SER A 359 7.57 -14.93 -5.02
N PHE A 360 8.44 -13.98 -5.39
CA PHE A 360 9.78 -14.28 -5.89
C PHE A 360 10.82 -14.52 -4.79
N GLY A 361 10.44 -14.38 -3.50
CA GLY A 361 11.34 -14.54 -2.36
C GLY A 361 12.36 -13.42 -2.21
N LEU A 362 12.06 -12.23 -2.71
CA LEU A 362 12.95 -11.07 -2.72
C LEU A 362 12.55 -9.95 -1.74
N ALA A 363 11.52 -10.18 -0.91
CA ALA A 363 11.01 -9.17 0.01
C ALA A 363 12.08 -8.62 0.96
N ASP A 364 12.92 -9.49 1.52
CA ASP A 364 13.99 -9.12 2.47
C ASP A 364 15.17 -8.38 1.80
N LYS A 365 15.20 -8.35 0.46
CA LYS A 365 16.22 -7.64 -0.31
C LYS A 365 15.82 -6.19 -0.61
N MET A 366 14.55 -5.83 -0.43
CA MET A 366 14.06 -4.48 -0.62
C MET A 366 14.24 -3.66 0.65
N THR A 367 14.59 -2.38 0.48
CA THR A 367 14.75 -1.47 1.63
C THR A 367 13.44 -1.27 2.35
N HIS A 368 12.35 -1.13 1.60
CA HIS A 368 11.00 -0.98 2.17
C HIS A 368 9.93 -1.49 1.20
N ILE A 369 9.01 -2.29 1.72
CA ILE A 369 7.77 -2.65 1.04
C ILE A 369 6.63 -1.97 1.78
N SER A 370 5.96 -1.03 1.10
CA SER A 370 4.86 -0.30 1.71
C SER A 370 3.62 -1.16 1.84
N THR A 371 3.00 -1.09 3.01
CA THR A 371 1.71 -1.74 3.29
C THR A 371 0.52 -0.90 2.81
N GLY A 372 0.80 0.31 2.29
CA GLY A 372 -0.19 1.35 2.06
C GLY A 372 -1.11 1.16 0.86
N GLY A 373 -0.73 0.38 -0.15
CA GLY A 373 -1.54 0.24 -1.36
C GLY A 373 -1.95 1.59 -1.97
N GLY A 374 -3.24 1.92 -1.90
CA GLY A 374 -3.77 3.21 -2.38
C GLY A 374 -3.24 4.42 -1.61
N ALA A 375 -3.01 4.29 -0.30
CA ALA A 375 -2.45 5.38 0.50
C ALA A 375 -1.02 5.76 0.06
N SER A 376 -0.20 4.77 -0.31
CA SER A 376 1.14 5.03 -0.85
C SER A 376 1.08 5.81 -2.16
N LEU A 377 0.12 5.46 -3.04
CA LEU A 377 -0.08 6.19 -4.29
C LEU A 377 -0.50 7.64 -4.04
N GLU A 378 -1.51 7.87 -3.19
CA GLU A 378 -1.96 9.22 -2.86
C GLU A 378 -0.88 10.05 -2.17
N PHE A 379 -0.03 9.42 -1.35
CA PHE A 379 1.14 10.08 -0.78
C PHE A 379 2.15 10.48 -1.87
N LEU A 380 2.41 9.59 -2.83
CA LEU A 380 3.27 9.87 -3.99
C LEU A 380 2.67 10.93 -4.93
N GLU A 381 1.34 11.06 -4.98
CA GLU A 381 0.63 12.15 -5.66
C GLU A 381 0.81 13.51 -4.97
N GLY A 382 1.41 13.54 -3.77
CA GLY A 382 1.58 14.74 -2.97
C GLY A 382 0.31 15.18 -2.24
N LYS A 383 -0.66 14.29 -2.09
CA LYS A 383 -1.87 14.54 -1.32
C LYS A 383 -1.60 14.42 0.18
N ASP A 384 -2.20 15.31 0.94
CA ASP A 384 -2.28 15.13 2.38
C ASP A 384 -3.16 13.93 2.72
N LEU A 385 -2.62 12.98 3.46
CA LEU A 385 -3.39 11.83 3.94
C LEU A 385 -4.13 12.21 5.22
N PRO A 386 -5.49 12.20 5.25
CA PRO A 386 -6.26 12.62 6.42
C PRO A 386 -5.84 11.93 7.72
N GLY A 387 -5.59 10.60 7.66
CA GLY A 387 -5.15 9.82 8.82
C GLY A 387 -3.73 10.11 9.30
N ILE A 388 -2.94 10.90 8.53
CA ILE A 388 -1.63 11.42 8.95
C ILE A 388 -1.76 12.88 9.37
N ALA A 389 -2.55 13.66 8.62
CA ALA A 389 -2.75 15.09 8.90
C ALA A 389 -3.33 15.32 10.30
N CYS A 390 -4.24 14.44 10.76
CA CYS A 390 -4.88 14.52 12.08
C CYS A 390 -3.94 14.26 13.27
N LEU A 391 -2.72 13.72 13.05
CA LEU A 391 -1.77 13.46 14.13
C LEU A 391 -1.15 14.75 14.66
N ASN A 392 -0.91 14.77 15.98
CA ASN A 392 -0.28 15.91 16.65
C ASN A 392 1.17 16.11 16.17
N ASP A 393 1.59 17.36 16.06
CA ASP A 393 2.97 17.73 15.77
C ASP A 393 3.81 17.78 17.05
N LYS A 394 5.15 17.53 16.91
CA LYS A 394 6.13 17.69 17.99
C LYS A 394 6.35 19.13 18.35
#